data_26c33f89eab1eaebf3e66d74390fb9ac
#
_entry.id   26c33f89eab1eaebf3e66d74390fb9ac
#
_cell.length_a   1.000
_cell.length_b   1.000
_cell.length_c   1.000
_cell.angle_alpha   90.00
_cell.angle_beta   90.00
_cell.angle_gamma   90.00
#
_symmetry.space_group_name_H-M   'P 1'
#
loop_
_entity.id
_entity.type
_entity.pdbx_description
1 polymer ?
#
loop_
_entity_poly.entity_id
_entity_poly.type
_entity_poly.pdbx_seq_one_letter_code
_entity_poly.pdbx_strand_id
1 'polypeptide(L)'
;MKNLETVIAAIQYIETHLSNEKIDLDVVAAAVHYSKYHLHRIFTDAVGLTIHDYAQRRQLTEAAKLLVFSDKPIIDIAILAGYDSQQAFSNVFKAMYKQSPHQFRKNEVFYPLQLELNFKDQRESLENARKNSTREIRFAGEGDIPLWMDLVRLAIDGFPCLEEDEHLTVLKRYIASKGALLITEGGISIGGMMINYETGSIDFLAVHPLYRKQGISRDFLHVALTELLKNKEISITTFREGDKADTGYRKALKELGFAEGELLTEFGYPTQRMVLPRENSND
;
A
#
# COMPACT_ATOMS: atom_id res chain seq x y z
N MET A 1 3.79 -9.83 20.70
CA MET A 1 4.37 -11.05 20.08
C MET A 1 3.29 -12.01 19.59
N LYS A 2 2.49 -12.61 20.48
CA LYS A 2 1.46 -13.62 20.09
C LYS A 2 0.51 -13.18 18.98
N ASN A 3 0.08 -11.91 18.94
CA ASN A 3 -0.78 -11.38 17.88
C ASN A 3 -0.09 -11.31 16.52
N LEU A 4 1.20 -10.92 16.47
CA LEU A 4 1.95 -10.85 15.20
C LEU A 4 2.21 -12.25 14.63
N GLU A 5 2.55 -13.22 15.46
CA GLU A 5 2.70 -14.62 15.04
C GLU A 5 1.41 -15.17 14.43
N THR A 6 0.27 -14.86 15.07
CA THR A 6 -1.04 -15.26 14.54
C THR A 6 -1.35 -14.59 13.20
N VAL A 7 -1.02 -13.31 13.03
CA VAL A 7 -1.19 -12.60 11.75
C VAL A 7 -0.30 -13.20 10.67
N ILE A 8 0.97 -13.49 10.98
CA ILE A 8 1.91 -14.15 10.06
C ILE A 8 1.36 -15.53 9.64
N ALA A 9 0.87 -16.33 10.61
CA ALA A 9 0.29 -17.63 10.31
C ALA A 9 -0.97 -17.52 9.43
N ALA A 10 -1.82 -16.52 9.67
CA ALA A 10 -3.00 -16.25 8.85
C ALA A 10 -2.62 -15.86 7.42
N ILE A 11 -1.63 -14.97 7.25
CA ILE A 11 -1.11 -14.60 5.92
C ILE A 11 -0.57 -15.85 5.20
N GLN A 12 0.24 -16.66 5.86
CA GLN A 12 0.78 -17.89 5.28
C GLN A 12 -0.30 -18.87 4.84
N TYR A 13 -1.33 -19.04 5.67
CA TYR A 13 -2.46 -19.87 5.30
C TYR A 13 -3.15 -19.34 4.03
N ILE A 14 -3.43 -18.03 3.98
CA ILE A 14 -4.03 -17.39 2.81
C ILE A 14 -3.17 -17.61 1.56
N GLU A 15 -1.86 -17.31 1.63
CA GLU A 15 -0.96 -17.43 0.49
C GLU A 15 -0.85 -18.86 -0.06
N THR A 16 -0.88 -19.86 0.82
CA THR A 16 -0.85 -21.27 0.41
C THR A 16 -2.16 -21.79 -0.18
N HIS A 17 -3.28 -21.07 0.01
CA HIS A 17 -4.61 -21.47 -0.42
C HIS A 17 -5.26 -20.49 -1.42
N LEU A 18 -4.48 -19.60 -2.05
CA LEU A 18 -5.00 -18.59 -2.98
C LEU A 18 -5.73 -19.19 -4.19
N SER A 19 -5.35 -20.39 -4.62
CA SER A 19 -5.91 -21.05 -5.79
C SER A 19 -7.03 -22.01 -5.38
N ASN A 20 -8.16 -21.94 -6.07
CA ASN A 20 -9.27 -22.92 -6.01
C ASN A 20 -10.07 -22.99 -4.70
N GLU A 21 -9.83 -22.12 -3.72
CA GLU A 21 -10.59 -22.15 -2.47
C GLU A 21 -11.21 -20.78 -2.16
N LYS A 22 -12.42 -20.83 -1.58
CA LYS A 22 -13.04 -19.65 -0.99
C LYS A 22 -12.40 -19.36 0.35
N ILE A 23 -11.54 -18.35 0.38
CA ILE A 23 -10.87 -17.90 1.60
C ILE A 23 -11.80 -16.93 2.32
N ASP A 24 -12.30 -17.35 3.49
CA ASP A 24 -13.07 -16.48 4.36
C ASP A 24 -12.54 -16.48 5.80
N LEU A 25 -13.07 -15.59 6.61
CA LEU A 25 -12.62 -15.41 7.99
C LEU A 25 -12.77 -16.66 8.84
N ASP A 26 -13.85 -17.43 8.65
CA ASP A 26 -14.12 -18.61 9.47
C ASP A 26 -13.12 -19.73 9.18
N VAL A 27 -12.77 -19.93 7.91
CA VAL A 27 -11.77 -20.91 7.47
C VAL A 27 -10.38 -20.56 8.00
N VAL A 28 -9.93 -19.31 7.83
CA VAL A 28 -8.61 -18.86 8.31
C VAL A 28 -8.55 -18.92 9.85
N ALA A 29 -9.61 -18.51 10.55
CA ALA A 29 -9.66 -18.54 12.01
C ALA A 29 -9.54 -19.97 12.57
N ALA A 30 -10.23 -20.94 11.94
CA ALA A 30 -10.11 -22.35 12.29
C ALA A 30 -8.68 -22.87 12.07
N ALA A 31 -8.06 -22.53 10.93
CA ALA A 31 -6.71 -22.97 10.58
C ALA A 31 -5.64 -22.45 11.56
N VAL A 32 -5.78 -21.21 12.07
CA VAL A 32 -4.83 -20.64 13.04
C VAL A 32 -5.24 -20.86 14.51
N HIS A 33 -6.32 -21.61 14.77
CA HIS A 33 -6.85 -21.93 16.11
C HIS A 33 -7.21 -20.70 16.95
N TYR A 34 -7.82 -19.68 16.31
CA TYR A 34 -8.30 -18.47 16.97
C TYR A 34 -9.81 -18.24 16.75
N SER A 35 -10.42 -17.48 17.65
CA SER A 35 -11.79 -17.03 17.39
C SER A 35 -11.82 -16.01 16.25
N LYS A 36 -12.86 -16.08 15.42
CA LYS A 36 -13.02 -15.17 14.26
C LYS A 36 -12.99 -13.68 14.64
N TYR A 37 -13.61 -13.31 15.75
CA TYR A 37 -13.65 -11.92 16.22
C TYR A 37 -12.26 -11.41 16.64
N HIS A 38 -11.49 -12.26 17.32
CA HIS A 38 -10.14 -11.91 17.72
C HIS A 38 -9.22 -11.81 16.51
N LEU A 39 -9.27 -12.81 15.62
CA LEU A 39 -8.46 -12.80 14.39
C LEU A 39 -8.79 -11.60 13.50
N HIS A 40 -10.08 -11.32 13.26
CA HIS A 40 -10.49 -10.16 12.47
C HIS A 40 -9.87 -8.86 13.00
N ARG A 41 -9.96 -8.64 14.31
CA ARG A 41 -9.42 -7.42 14.94
C ARG A 41 -7.90 -7.32 14.76
N ILE A 42 -7.15 -8.36 15.16
CA ILE A 42 -5.67 -8.30 15.11
C ILE A 42 -5.14 -8.26 13.68
N PHE A 43 -5.79 -8.94 12.75
CA PHE A 43 -5.43 -8.92 11.33
C PHE A 43 -5.69 -7.54 10.72
N THR A 44 -6.88 -6.97 10.92
CA THR A 44 -7.21 -5.64 10.41
C THR A 44 -6.33 -4.55 11.03
N ASP A 45 -6.00 -4.65 12.31
CA ASP A 45 -5.09 -3.71 12.98
C ASP A 45 -3.67 -3.80 12.44
N ALA A 46 -3.20 -5.00 12.08
CA ALA A 46 -1.84 -5.22 11.58
C ALA A 46 -1.69 -4.97 10.07
N VAL A 47 -2.68 -5.40 9.28
CA VAL A 47 -2.63 -5.39 7.80
C VAL A 47 -3.31 -4.15 7.22
N GLY A 48 -4.31 -3.60 7.93
CA GLY A 48 -5.15 -2.50 7.43
C GLY A 48 -6.29 -2.94 6.53
N LEU A 49 -6.38 -4.23 6.22
CA LEU A 49 -7.42 -4.86 5.39
C LEU A 49 -8.13 -5.95 6.18
N THR A 50 -9.37 -6.28 5.80
CA THR A 50 -9.99 -7.51 6.27
C THR A 50 -9.31 -8.72 5.63
N ILE A 51 -9.46 -9.90 6.21
CA ILE A 51 -8.96 -11.17 5.62
C ILE A 51 -9.53 -11.37 4.22
N HIS A 52 -10.82 -11.10 4.04
CA HIS A 52 -11.49 -11.22 2.75
C HIS A 52 -10.88 -10.25 1.71
N ASP A 53 -10.71 -8.97 2.07
CA ASP A 53 -10.15 -7.98 1.14
C ASP A 53 -8.69 -8.29 0.78
N TYR A 54 -7.89 -8.72 1.76
CA TYR A 54 -6.50 -9.14 1.51
C TYR A 54 -6.46 -10.34 0.56
N ALA A 55 -7.21 -11.41 0.84
CA ALA A 55 -7.25 -12.61 0.01
C ALA A 55 -7.74 -12.29 -1.42
N GLN A 56 -8.82 -11.51 -1.56
CA GLN A 56 -9.34 -11.10 -2.86
C GLN A 56 -8.31 -10.31 -3.68
N ARG A 57 -7.61 -9.35 -3.06
CA ARG A 57 -6.57 -8.58 -3.73
C ARG A 57 -5.39 -9.45 -4.17
N ARG A 58 -4.98 -10.41 -3.33
CA ARG A 58 -3.93 -11.37 -3.67
C ARG A 58 -4.37 -12.29 -4.82
N GLN A 59 -5.58 -12.84 -4.79
CA GLN A 59 -6.14 -13.63 -5.89
C GLN A 59 -6.20 -12.86 -7.20
N LEU A 60 -6.65 -11.60 -7.16
CA LEU A 60 -6.68 -10.74 -8.35
C LEU A 60 -5.26 -10.39 -8.85
N THR A 61 -4.29 -10.23 -7.96
CA THR A 61 -2.88 -10.01 -8.33
C THR A 61 -2.31 -11.24 -9.07
N GLU A 62 -2.54 -12.44 -8.56
CA GLU A 62 -2.10 -13.67 -9.24
C GLU A 62 -2.84 -13.88 -10.57
N ALA A 63 -4.14 -13.56 -10.62
CA ALA A 63 -4.89 -13.59 -11.87
C ALA A 63 -4.35 -12.56 -12.90
N ALA A 64 -4.01 -11.36 -12.47
CA ALA A 64 -3.40 -10.34 -13.31
C ALA A 64 -2.05 -10.80 -13.89
N LYS A 65 -1.23 -11.46 -13.06
CA LYS A 65 0.01 -12.09 -13.49
C LYS A 65 -0.21 -13.16 -14.56
N LEU A 66 -1.21 -14.04 -14.37
CA LEU A 66 -1.57 -15.04 -15.36
C LEU A 66 -2.11 -14.42 -16.66
N LEU A 67 -2.85 -13.31 -16.58
CA LEU A 67 -3.34 -12.60 -17.78
C LEU A 67 -2.18 -12.09 -18.65
N VAL A 68 -1.11 -11.58 -18.05
CA VAL A 68 0.03 -10.99 -18.78
C VAL A 68 1.04 -12.05 -19.21
N PHE A 69 1.34 -13.04 -18.35
CA PHE A 69 2.45 -13.97 -18.57
C PHE A 69 2.01 -15.38 -19.00
N SER A 70 0.73 -15.59 -19.34
CA SER A 70 0.26 -16.88 -19.87
C SER A 70 -0.85 -16.73 -20.90
N ASP A 71 -1.00 -17.77 -21.74
CA ASP A 71 -2.07 -17.88 -22.73
C ASP A 71 -3.33 -18.58 -22.20
N LYS A 72 -3.45 -18.77 -20.87
CA LYS A 72 -4.62 -19.42 -20.28
C LYS A 72 -5.92 -18.70 -20.65
N PRO A 73 -7.00 -19.43 -20.99
CA PRO A 73 -8.31 -18.82 -21.16
C PRO A 73 -8.74 -18.01 -19.93
N ILE A 74 -9.41 -16.87 -20.15
CA ILE A 74 -9.84 -16.01 -19.05
C ILE A 74 -10.78 -16.75 -18.07
N ILE A 75 -11.59 -17.68 -18.58
CA ILE A 75 -12.45 -18.52 -17.73
C ILE A 75 -11.63 -19.40 -16.78
N ASP A 76 -10.53 -19.98 -17.25
CA ASP A 76 -9.67 -20.82 -16.41
C ASP A 76 -8.97 -19.99 -15.33
N ILE A 77 -8.53 -18.76 -15.70
CA ILE A 77 -7.97 -17.80 -14.74
C ILE A 77 -9.03 -17.38 -13.70
N ALA A 78 -10.26 -17.17 -14.11
CA ALA A 78 -11.37 -16.85 -13.19
C ALA A 78 -11.58 -17.95 -12.16
N ILE A 79 -11.59 -19.22 -12.60
CA ILE A 79 -11.74 -20.38 -11.73
C ILE A 79 -10.55 -20.48 -10.76
N LEU A 80 -9.32 -20.34 -11.27
CA LEU A 80 -8.10 -20.33 -10.43
C LEU A 80 -8.09 -19.21 -9.39
N ALA A 81 -8.71 -18.08 -9.69
CA ALA A 81 -8.88 -16.95 -8.78
C ALA A 81 -10.09 -17.11 -7.82
N GLY A 82 -10.72 -18.29 -7.79
CA GLY A 82 -11.82 -18.60 -6.86
C GLY A 82 -13.20 -18.05 -7.26
N TYR A 83 -13.40 -17.71 -8.55
CA TYR A 83 -14.70 -17.21 -9.05
C TYR A 83 -15.49 -18.32 -9.77
N ASP A 84 -16.80 -18.39 -9.51
CA ASP A 84 -17.70 -19.37 -10.13
C ASP A 84 -17.98 -19.12 -11.61
N SER A 85 -17.65 -17.92 -12.11
CA SER A 85 -17.86 -17.56 -13.53
C SER A 85 -16.89 -16.46 -13.98
N GLN A 86 -16.61 -16.48 -15.31
CA GLN A 86 -15.82 -15.41 -15.93
C GLN A 86 -16.49 -14.03 -15.77
N GLN A 87 -17.82 -13.96 -15.77
CA GLN A 87 -18.54 -12.70 -15.60
C GLN A 87 -18.34 -12.10 -14.22
N ALA A 88 -18.45 -12.91 -13.14
CA ALA A 88 -18.21 -12.47 -11.77
C ALA A 88 -16.76 -11.97 -11.60
N PHE A 89 -15.80 -12.75 -12.09
CA PHE A 89 -14.39 -12.36 -12.11
C PHE A 89 -14.18 -11.03 -12.84
N SER A 90 -14.71 -10.91 -14.09
CA SER A 90 -14.49 -9.72 -14.92
C SER A 90 -15.06 -8.45 -14.28
N ASN A 91 -16.19 -8.55 -13.59
CA ASN A 91 -16.80 -7.41 -12.90
C ASN A 91 -15.92 -6.93 -11.73
N VAL A 92 -15.43 -7.85 -10.90
CA VAL A 92 -14.57 -7.52 -9.76
C VAL A 92 -13.21 -7.03 -10.25
N PHE A 93 -12.62 -7.72 -11.23
CA PHE A 93 -11.35 -7.33 -11.82
C PHE A 93 -11.41 -5.90 -12.39
N LYS A 94 -12.46 -5.59 -13.18
CA LYS A 94 -12.66 -4.24 -13.74
C LYS A 94 -12.88 -3.18 -12.65
N ALA A 95 -13.58 -3.52 -11.59
CA ALA A 95 -13.79 -2.59 -10.46
C ALA A 95 -12.48 -2.20 -9.76
N MET A 96 -11.52 -3.12 -9.69
CA MET A 96 -10.21 -2.91 -9.06
C MET A 96 -9.18 -2.30 -10.01
N TYR A 97 -8.99 -2.90 -11.20
CA TYR A 97 -7.96 -2.51 -12.16
C TYR A 97 -8.40 -1.41 -13.15
N LYS A 98 -9.69 -1.02 -13.14
CA LYS A 98 -10.33 -0.08 -14.10
C LYS A 98 -10.30 -0.54 -15.56
N GLN A 99 -9.82 -1.74 -15.81
CA GLN A 99 -9.72 -2.37 -17.12
C GLN A 99 -10.36 -3.76 -17.08
N SER A 100 -10.94 -4.20 -18.22
CA SER A 100 -11.37 -5.59 -18.29
C SER A 100 -10.18 -6.54 -18.32
N PRO A 101 -10.33 -7.83 -17.94
CA PRO A 101 -9.26 -8.82 -18.04
C PRO A 101 -8.68 -8.92 -19.46
N HIS A 102 -9.53 -8.82 -20.48
CA HIS A 102 -9.09 -8.83 -21.88
C HIS A 102 -8.23 -7.61 -22.24
N GLN A 103 -8.61 -6.41 -21.80
CA GLN A 103 -7.82 -5.19 -22.02
C GLN A 103 -6.49 -5.24 -21.27
N PHE A 104 -6.52 -5.71 -20.03
CA PHE A 104 -5.31 -5.86 -19.19
C PHE A 104 -4.30 -6.81 -19.84
N ARG A 105 -4.76 -7.97 -20.35
CA ARG A 105 -3.93 -8.89 -21.12
C ARG A 105 -3.33 -8.22 -22.36
N LYS A 106 -4.15 -7.47 -23.14
CA LYS A 106 -3.70 -6.82 -24.36
C LYS A 106 -2.65 -5.73 -24.13
N ASN A 107 -2.69 -5.08 -22.97
CA ASN A 107 -1.76 -4.01 -22.64
C ASN A 107 -0.40 -4.53 -22.20
N GLU A 108 -0.29 -5.82 -21.82
CA GLU A 108 0.94 -6.49 -21.41
C GLU A 108 1.70 -5.78 -20.26
N VAL A 109 1.01 -4.93 -19.49
CA VAL A 109 1.57 -4.22 -18.34
C VAL A 109 1.03 -4.82 -17.06
N PHE A 110 1.90 -5.50 -16.31
CA PHE A 110 1.55 -6.08 -15.01
C PHE A 110 1.82 -5.10 -13.88
N TYR A 111 0.88 -4.97 -12.96
CA TYR A 111 1.10 -4.40 -11.63
C TYR A 111 0.23 -5.10 -10.59
N PRO A 112 0.72 -5.26 -9.34
CA PRO A 112 -0.04 -5.94 -8.29
C PRO A 112 -1.05 -5.00 -7.61
N LEU A 113 -2.21 -5.53 -7.21
CA LEU A 113 -3.10 -4.85 -6.26
C LEU A 113 -2.61 -4.98 -4.82
N GLN A 114 -1.97 -6.09 -4.53
CA GLN A 114 -1.42 -6.39 -3.21
C GLN A 114 -0.28 -7.39 -3.38
N LEU A 115 0.90 -7.06 -2.88
CA LEU A 115 1.99 -8.02 -2.71
C LEU A 115 1.79 -8.85 -1.44
N GLU A 116 2.44 -10.00 -1.38
CA GLU A 116 2.50 -10.79 -0.14
C GLU A 116 3.18 -9.97 0.97
N LEU A 117 2.52 -9.90 2.13
CA LEU A 117 3.09 -9.22 3.29
C LEU A 117 4.04 -10.15 4.05
N ASN A 118 5.33 -9.96 3.86
CA ASN A 118 6.35 -10.75 4.54
C ASN A 118 6.86 -10.03 5.81
N PHE A 119 6.26 -10.33 6.96
CA PHE A 119 6.70 -9.84 8.26
C PHE A 119 7.73 -10.75 8.94
N LYS A 120 8.06 -11.93 8.37
CA LYS A 120 8.98 -12.90 8.99
C LYS A 120 10.40 -12.36 9.07
N ASP A 121 10.88 -11.81 7.95
CA ASP A 121 12.26 -11.33 7.83
C ASP A 121 12.52 -10.10 8.69
N GLN A 122 11.45 -9.41 9.10
CA GLN A 122 11.51 -8.22 9.96
C GLN A 122 11.24 -8.53 11.44
N ARG A 123 10.97 -9.78 11.80
CA ARG A 123 10.54 -10.15 13.16
C ARG A 123 11.53 -9.71 14.24
N GLU A 124 12.81 -10.02 14.07
CA GLU A 124 13.86 -9.66 15.03
C GLU A 124 14.00 -8.13 15.17
N SER A 125 13.97 -7.43 14.04
CA SER A 125 14.02 -5.97 13.99
C SER A 125 12.79 -5.32 14.65
N LEU A 126 11.59 -5.88 14.44
CA LEU A 126 10.35 -5.44 15.08
C LEU A 126 10.36 -5.68 16.60
N GLU A 127 11.01 -6.75 17.06
CA GLU A 127 11.21 -7.03 18.51
C GLU A 127 12.21 -6.04 19.13
N ASN A 128 13.28 -5.71 18.43
CA ASN A 128 14.28 -4.74 18.85
C ASN A 128 13.76 -3.30 18.86
N ALA A 129 12.93 -2.93 17.86
CA ALA A 129 12.28 -1.63 17.78
C ALA A 129 11.44 -1.30 19.02
N ARG A 130 10.76 -2.28 19.60
CA ARG A 130 9.95 -2.12 20.82
C ARG A 130 10.75 -1.85 22.07
N LYS A 131 12.04 -2.18 22.08
CA LYS A 131 12.91 -2.03 23.27
C LYS A 131 13.65 -0.69 23.28
N ASN A 132 13.96 -0.12 22.12
CA ASN A 132 14.78 1.09 21.97
C ASN A 132 14.16 2.01 20.91
N SER A 133 13.07 2.70 21.25
CA SER A 133 12.35 3.54 20.28
C SER A 133 12.85 4.99 20.29
N THR A 134 13.86 5.28 19.50
CA THR A 134 14.10 6.64 19.02
C THR A 134 13.59 6.72 17.57
N ARG A 135 12.54 7.52 17.36
CA ARG A 135 11.99 7.82 16.05
C ARG A 135 12.47 9.20 15.65
N GLU A 136 13.18 9.29 14.55
CA GLU A 136 13.64 10.56 14.00
C GLU A 136 13.38 10.57 12.49
N ILE A 137 12.76 11.64 12.01
CA ILE A 137 12.62 11.89 10.58
C ILE A 137 13.91 12.52 10.12
N ARG A 138 14.54 11.91 9.12
CA ARG A 138 15.76 12.38 8.52
C ARG A 138 15.73 12.27 7.00
N PHE A 139 16.63 12.96 6.33
CA PHE A 139 16.84 12.74 4.90
C PHE A 139 17.40 11.34 4.66
N ALA A 140 16.84 10.65 3.66
CA ALA A 140 17.37 9.37 3.21
C ALA A 140 18.68 9.56 2.47
N GLY A 141 19.61 8.63 2.65
CA GLY A 141 20.86 8.52 1.89
C GLY A 141 20.88 7.28 1.01
N GLU A 142 21.90 7.13 0.18
CA GLU A 142 22.03 5.95 -0.71
C GLU A 142 22.09 4.63 0.08
N GLY A 143 22.68 4.63 1.27
CA GLY A 143 22.73 3.47 2.16
C GLY A 143 21.36 3.02 2.69
N ASP A 144 20.33 3.89 2.61
CA ASP A 144 18.98 3.58 3.05
C ASP A 144 18.11 2.94 1.95
N ILE A 145 18.60 2.85 0.73
CA ILE A 145 17.84 2.29 -0.41
C ILE A 145 17.26 0.90 -0.09
N PRO A 146 18.00 -0.05 0.50
CA PRO A 146 17.42 -1.36 0.86
C PRO A 146 16.23 -1.22 1.82
N LEU A 147 16.37 -0.43 2.89
CA LEU A 147 15.30 -0.20 3.87
C LEU A 147 14.09 0.50 3.25
N TRP A 148 14.31 1.41 2.33
CA TRP A 148 13.26 2.08 1.58
C TRP A 148 12.48 1.09 0.70
N MET A 149 13.19 0.26 -0.07
CA MET A 149 12.56 -0.72 -0.95
C MET A 149 11.79 -1.79 -0.18
N ASP A 150 12.28 -2.21 0.99
CA ASP A 150 11.53 -3.11 1.88
C ASP A 150 10.20 -2.49 2.34
N LEU A 151 10.20 -1.19 2.68
CA LEU A 151 8.96 -0.47 2.99
C LEU A 151 8.03 -0.37 1.78
N VAL A 152 8.57 -0.08 0.60
CA VAL A 152 7.81 0.02 -0.64
C VAL A 152 7.07 -1.30 -0.92
N ARG A 153 7.73 -2.45 -0.83
CA ARG A 153 7.13 -3.78 -1.03
C ARG A 153 6.00 -4.09 -0.05
N LEU A 154 6.09 -3.58 1.18
CA LEU A 154 5.05 -3.74 2.20
C LEU A 154 3.88 -2.77 2.03
N ALA A 155 4.14 -1.59 1.49
CA ALA A 155 3.16 -0.50 1.41
C ALA A 155 2.39 -0.46 0.09
N ILE A 156 2.86 -1.20 -0.95
CA ILE A 156 2.18 -1.25 -2.24
C ILE A 156 0.83 -1.96 -2.11
N ASP A 157 -0.21 -1.23 -2.40
CA ASP A 157 -1.58 -1.71 -2.41
C ASP A 157 -2.40 -1.11 -3.56
N GLY A 158 -2.02 -1.46 -4.78
CA GLY A 158 -2.84 -1.18 -5.95
C GLY A 158 -2.56 0.14 -6.66
N PHE A 159 -1.45 0.81 -6.39
CA PHE A 159 -1.06 1.94 -7.24
C PHE A 159 -0.52 1.42 -8.58
N PRO A 160 -1.07 1.86 -9.74
CA PRO A 160 -0.65 1.33 -11.02
C PRO A 160 0.82 1.63 -11.32
N CYS A 161 1.50 0.63 -11.88
CA CYS A 161 2.82 0.77 -12.47
C CYS A 161 3.97 1.13 -11.51
N LEU A 162 3.98 0.61 -10.29
CA LEU A 162 5.23 0.66 -9.53
C LEU A 162 6.18 -0.42 -10.08
N GLU A 163 7.01 -0.06 -11.03
CA GLU A 163 8.19 -0.85 -11.38
C GLU A 163 9.33 -0.51 -10.43
N GLU A 164 9.93 -1.53 -9.79
CA GLU A 164 10.96 -1.30 -8.77
C GLU A 164 12.15 -0.51 -9.32
N ASP A 165 12.59 -0.78 -10.56
CA ASP A 165 13.71 -0.10 -11.20
C ASP A 165 13.41 1.37 -11.50
N GLU A 166 12.18 1.68 -11.93
CA GLU A 166 11.75 3.06 -12.12
C GLU A 166 11.66 3.79 -10.79
N HIS A 167 11.04 3.17 -9.78
CA HIS A 167 10.96 3.75 -8.44
C HIS A 167 12.35 4.02 -7.86
N LEU A 168 13.28 3.09 -8.01
CA LEU A 168 14.67 3.24 -7.58
C LEU A 168 15.36 4.42 -8.27
N THR A 169 15.13 4.59 -9.57
CA THR A 169 15.67 5.72 -10.35
C THR A 169 15.09 7.04 -9.83
N VAL A 170 13.79 7.10 -9.57
CA VAL A 170 13.13 8.27 -8.98
C VAL A 170 13.67 8.54 -7.58
N LEU A 171 13.73 7.50 -6.72
CA LEU A 171 14.26 7.62 -5.35
C LEU A 171 15.66 8.23 -5.30
N LYS A 172 16.57 7.76 -6.17
CA LYS A 172 17.94 8.32 -6.22
C LYS A 172 17.96 9.82 -6.54
N ARG A 173 17.07 10.29 -7.42
CA ARG A 173 16.92 11.74 -7.70
C ARG A 173 16.44 12.50 -6.46
N TYR A 174 15.45 11.95 -5.73
CA TYR A 174 14.95 12.55 -4.49
C TYR A 174 15.99 12.53 -3.36
N ILE A 175 16.80 11.49 -3.25
CA ILE A 175 17.94 11.45 -2.32
C ILE A 175 18.94 12.56 -2.65
N ALA A 176 19.33 12.68 -3.92
CA ALA A 176 20.29 13.69 -4.37
C ALA A 176 19.80 15.14 -4.13
N SER A 177 18.49 15.40 -4.30
CA SER A 177 17.87 16.71 -4.04
C SER A 177 17.46 16.94 -2.58
N LYS A 178 17.72 15.98 -1.67
CA LYS A 178 17.23 15.98 -0.28
C LYS A 178 15.69 16.06 -0.18
N GLY A 179 14.99 15.53 -1.16
CA GLY A 179 13.52 15.43 -1.17
C GLY A 179 12.99 14.11 -0.64
N ALA A 180 13.85 13.12 -0.35
CA ALA A 180 13.46 11.85 0.25
C ALA A 180 13.69 11.89 1.77
N LEU A 181 12.62 11.63 2.53
CA LEU A 181 12.59 11.58 3.99
C LEU A 181 12.29 10.16 4.45
N LEU A 182 12.97 9.71 5.50
CA LEU A 182 12.84 8.39 6.07
C LEU A 182 12.70 8.47 7.58
N ILE A 183 11.86 7.60 8.14
CA ILE A 183 11.82 7.34 9.58
C ILE A 183 12.07 5.86 9.83
N THR A 184 12.97 5.56 10.73
CA THR A 184 13.35 4.18 11.07
C THR A 184 13.14 3.90 12.54
N GLU A 185 12.89 2.64 12.88
CA GLU A 185 12.81 2.14 14.24
C GLU A 185 13.33 0.69 14.28
N GLY A 186 14.25 0.39 15.17
CA GLY A 186 14.80 -0.97 15.34
C GLY A 186 15.46 -1.57 14.10
N GLY A 187 15.98 -0.72 13.21
CA GLY A 187 16.63 -1.17 11.97
C GLY A 187 15.71 -1.43 10.79
N ILE A 188 14.41 -1.12 10.92
CA ILE A 188 13.45 -1.16 9.79
C ILE A 188 12.96 0.23 9.44
N SER A 189 12.57 0.43 8.19
CA SER A 189 11.85 1.62 7.75
C SER A 189 10.38 1.54 8.16
N ILE A 190 9.92 2.48 8.97
CA ILE A 190 8.54 2.57 9.43
C ILE A 190 7.73 3.62 8.67
N GLY A 191 8.38 4.49 7.92
CA GLY A 191 7.75 5.46 7.04
C GLY A 191 8.73 6.08 6.06
N GLY A 192 8.23 6.48 4.89
CA GLY A 192 8.98 7.19 3.86
C GLY A 192 8.12 8.22 3.14
N MET A 193 8.70 9.36 2.77
CA MET A 193 8.04 10.42 2.02
C MET A 193 8.98 11.03 0.98
N MET A 194 8.48 11.26 -0.23
CA MET A 194 9.16 12.06 -1.25
C MET A 194 8.43 13.38 -1.45
N ILE A 195 9.17 14.48 -1.42
CA ILE A 195 8.66 15.83 -1.59
C ILE A 195 9.33 16.47 -2.80
N ASN A 196 8.53 17.04 -3.67
CA ASN A 196 8.99 17.89 -4.76
C ASN A 196 9.00 19.34 -4.31
N TYR A 197 10.20 19.92 -4.20
CA TYR A 197 10.37 21.31 -3.76
C TYR A 197 9.89 22.35 -4.78
N GLU A 198 9.77 22.00 -6.06
CA GLU A 198 9.31 22.94 -7.09
C GLU A 198 7.80 23.10 -7.07
N THR A 199 7.08 21.97 -6.99
CA THR A 199 5.60 21.92 -7.07
C THR A 199 4.91 21.95 -5.71
N GLY A 200 5.61 21.57 -4.63
CA GLY A 200 5.00 21.34 -3.32
C GLY A 200 4.25 20.00 -3.23
N SER A 201 4.40 19.13 -4.22
CA SER A 201 3.72 17.83 -4.21
C SER A 201 4.46 16.83 -3.32
N ILE A 202 3.68 15.98 -2.65
CA ILE A 202 4.14 14.75 -2.02
C ILE A 202 3.95 13.65 -3.06
N ASP A 203 5.05 13.20 -3.65
CA ASP A 203 5.02 12.24 -4.76
C ASP A 203 5.09 10.78 -4.26
N PHE A 204 5.39 10.60 -2.99
CA PHE A 204 5.34 9.31 -2.29
C PHE A 204 5.12 9.52 -0.80
N LEU A 205 4.21 8.76 -0.21
CA LEU A 205 3.99 8.70 1.23
C LEU A 205 3.60 7.27 1.60
N ALA A 206 4.46 6.60 2.34
CA ALA A 206 4.22 5.24 2.80
C ALA A 206 4.44 5.13 4.30
N VAL A 207 3.62 4.30 4.95
CA VAL A 207 3.76 3.92 6.35
C VAL A 207 3.71 2.41 6.46
N HIS A 208 4.66 1.84 7.16
CA HIS A 208 4.72 0.41 7.42
C HIS A 208 3.39 -0.09 8.02
N PRO A 209 2.79 -1.19 7.53
CA PRO A 209 1.46 -1.64 7.96
C PRO A 209 1.28 -1.72 9.48
N LEU A 210 2.25 -2.28 10.20
CA LEU A 210 2.21 -2.42 11.66
C LEU A 210 2.33 -1.09 12.43
N TYR A 211 2.63 0.02 11.76
CA TYR A 211 2.80 1.36 12.33
C TYR A 211 1.71 2.34 11.87
N ARG A 212 0.74 1.89 11.09
CA ARG A 212 -0.44 2.68 10.73
C ARG A 212 -1.15 3.14 12.00
N LYS A 213 -1.79 4.31 11.96
CA LYS A 213 -2.48 4.95 13.11
C LYS A 213 -1.57 5.41 14.27
N GLN A 214 -0.23 5.40 14.09
CA GLN A 214 0.72 5.90 15.11
C GLN A 214 1.21 7.33 14.84
N GLY A 215 0.54 8.08 13.96
CA GLY A 215 0.84 9.50 13.72
C GLY A 215 1.94 9.78 12.70
N ILE A 216 2.62 8.77 12.16
CA ILE A 216 3.80 8.93 11.27
C ILE A 216 3.51 9.87 10.08
N SER A 217 2.36 9.73 9.41
CA SER A 217 2.01 10.64 8.30
C SER A 217 1.85 12.09 8.77
N ARG A 218 1.34 12.29 9.99
CA ARG A 218 1.21 13.63 10.58
C ARG A 218 2.57 14.22 10.92
N ASP A 219 3.49 13.40 11.43
CA ASP A 219 4.85 13.83 11.75
C ASP A 219 5.60 14.25 10.47
N PHE A 220 5.47 13.50 9.38
CA PHE A 220 6.01 13.88 8.08
C PHE A 220 5.42 15.20 7.57
N LEU A 221 4.09 15.35 7.63
CA LEU A 221 3.44 16.60 7.21
C LEU A 221 3.87 17.79 8.06
N HIS A 222 4.06 17.59 9.35
CA HIS A 222 4.58 18.64 10.23
C HIS A 222 5.95 19.13 9.78
N VAL A 223 6.90 18.22 9.51
CA VAL A 223 8.23 18.57 8.99
C VAL A 223 8.12 19.24 7.62
N ALA A 224 7.26 18.72 6.72
CA ALA A 224 7.06 19.33 5.42
C ALA A 224 6.56 20.78 5.52
N LEU A 225 5.57 21.06 6.39
CA LEU A 225 4.98 22.37 6.55
C LEU A 225 5.91 23.36 7.27
N THR A 226 6.56 22.91 8.34
CA THR A 226 7.34 23.82 9.21
C THR A 226 8.76 24.06 8.73
N GLU A 227 9.37 23.09 8.06
CA GLU A 227 10.78 23.16 7.72
C GLU A 227 11.05 23.23 6.22
N LEU A 228 10.33 22.44 5.40
CA LEU A 228 10.73 22.20 4.03
C LEU A 228 9.92 22.99 2.99
N LEU A 229 8.61 23.16 3.19
CA LEU A 229 7.69 23.76 2.21
C LEU A 229 6.94 24.97 2.80
N LYS A 230 7.62 25.78 3.64
CA LYS A 230 7.00 26.88 4.44
C LYS A 230 6.05 27.81 3.68
N ASN A 231 6.27 27.99 2.38
CA ASN A 231 5.53 28.97 1.55
C ASN A 231 4.86 28.32 0.34
N LYS A 232 4.72 26.99 0.30
CA LYS A 232 4.12 26.28 -0.83
C LYS A 232 2.80 25.60 -0.43
N GLU A 233 1.89 25.53 -1.37
CA GLU A 233 0.73 24.65 -1.26
C GLU A 233 1.21 23.20 -1.28
N ILE A 234 0.75 22.40 -0.34
CA ILE A 234 1.07 20.98 -0.31
C ILE A 234 -0.04 20.20 -1.00
N SER A 235 0.33 19.35 -1.93
CA SER A 235 -0.61 18.47 -2.60
C SER A 235 -0.11 17.03 -2.66
N ILE A 236 -1.06 16.10 -2.81
CA ILE A 236 -0.80 14.67 -3.01
C ILE A 236 -1.90 14.11 -3.90
N THR A 237 -1.57 13.10 -4.70
CA THR A 237 -2.56 12.41 -5.52
C THR A 237 -3.00 11.11 -4.86
N THR A 238 -4.29 10.77 -4.99
CA THR A 238 -4.88 9.56 -4.43
C THR A 238 -6.03 9.04 -5.31
N PHE A 239 -6.65 7.95 -4.89
CA PHE A 239 -7.84 7.38 -5.50
C PHE A 239 -9.02 8.36 -5.52
N ARG A 240 -9.90 8.25 -6.54
CA ARG A 240 -11.17 8.98 -6.56
C ARG A 240 -12.14 8.44 -5.50
N GLU A 241 -13.13 9.24 -5.17
CA GLU A 241 -14.18 8.83 -4.23
C GLU A 241 -14.90 7.55 -4.71
N GLY A 242 -15.13 6.62 -3.78
CA GLY A 242 -15.78 5.33 -4.05
C GLY A 242 -14.94 4.33 -4.86
N ASP A 243 -13.66 4.60 -5.07
CA ASP A 243 -12.77 3.65 -5.73
C ASP A 243 -12.60 2.37 -4.91
N LYS A 244 -12.84 1.21 -5.54
CA LYS A 244 -12.74 -0.10 -4.88
C LYS A 244 -11.30 -0.51 -4.56
N ALA A 245 -10.34 0.09 -5.24
CA ALA A 245 -8.93 -0.16 -4.95
C ALA A 245 -8.39 0.69 -3.79
N ASP A 246 -9.10 1.73 -3.33
CA ASP A 246 -8.71 2.51 -2.17
C ASP A 246 -8.80 1.68 -0.88
N THR A 247 -7.69 1.54 -0.17
CA THR A 247 -7.58 0.87 1.13
C THR A 247 -7.76 1.80 2.32
N GLY A 248 -8.26 3.02 2.08
CA GLY A 248 -8.50 4.04 3.09
C GLY A 248 -7.51 5.21 3.04
N TYR A 249 -6.67 5.30 2.02
CA TYR A 249 -5.75 6.42 1.82
C TYR A 249 -6.47 7.75 1.71
N ARG A 250 -7.53 7.80 0.90
CA ARG A 250 -8.34 9.01 0.76
C ARG A 250 -8.92 9.48 2.10
N LYS A 251 -9.44 8.55 2.90
CA LYS A 251 -9.96 8.85 4.23
C LYS A 251 -8.85 9.39 5.14
N ALA A 252 -7.68 8.76 5.14
CA ALA A 252 -6.54 9.19 5.94
C ALA A 252 -6.07 10.60 5.55
N LEU A 253 -6.05 10.94 4.26
CA LEU A 253 -5.71 12.29 3.79
C LEU A 253 -6.74 13.32 4.24
N LYS A 254 -8.03 13.02 4.18
CA LYS A 254 -9.08 13.91 4.73
C LYS A 254 -8.91 14.14 6.24
N GLU A 255 -8.59 13.10 7.00
CA GLU A 255 -8.30 13.21 8.44
C GLU A 255 -7.04 14.02 8.76
N LEU A 256 -6.11 14.13 7.80
CA LEU A 256 -4.93 14.99 7.86
C LEU A 256 -5.22 16.43 7.41
N GLY A 257 -6.45 16.75 6.99
CA GLY A 257 -6.89 18.09 6.60
C GLY A 257 -6.83 18.38 5.09
N PHE A 258 -6.47 17.40 4.25
CA PHE A 258 -6.49 17.59 2.81
C PHE A 258 -7.91 17.75 2.26
N ALA A 259 -8.11 18.74 1.41
CA ALA A 259 -9.32 18.97 0.64
C ALA A 259 -9.19 18.40 -0.78
N GLU A 260 -10.33 18.13 -1.41
CA GLU A 260 -10.38 17.60 -2.77
C GLU A 260 -10.03 18.68 -3.80
N GLY A 261 -9.13 18.37 -4.70
CA GLY A 261 -8.77 19.17 -5.86
C GLY A 261 -9.27 18.55 -7.16
N GLU A 262 -8.54 18.80 -8.26
CA GLU A 262 -8.91 18.36 -9.59
C GLU A 262 -8.85 16.84 -9.78
N LEU A 263 -9.71 16.34 -10.68
CA LEU A 263 -9.67 14.96 -11.15
C LEU A 263 -8.55 14.80 -12.17
N LEU A 264 -7.74 13.78 -11.99
CA LEU A 264 -6.59 13.49 -12.84
C LEU A 264 -6.69 12.08 -13.44
N THR A 265 -5.77 11.78 -14.34
CA THR A 265 -5.50 10.43 -14.82
C THR A 265 -3.98 10.26 -14.84
N GLU A 266 -3.45 9.36 -14.01
CA GLU A 266 -2.03 9.08 -13.91
C GLU A 266 -1.79 7.62 -14.26
N PHE A 267 -0.82 7.34 -15.11
CA PHE A 267 -0.52 5.99 -15.60
C PHE A 267 -1.75 5.24 -16.16
N GLY A 268 -2.70 5.99 -16.79
CA GLY A 268 -3.97 5.43 -17.26
C GLY A 268 -5.00 5.12 -16.18
N TYR A 269 -4.72 5.43 -14.93
CA TYR A 269 -5.61 5.21 -13.78
C TYR A 269 -6.32 6.51 -13.37
N PRO A 270 -7.63 6.48 -13.03
CA PRO A 270 -8.36 7.66 -12.56
C PRO A 270 -7.93 8.04 -11.14
N THR A 271 -7.32 9.20 -10.98
CA THR A 271 -6.86 9.72 -9.68
C THR A 271 -7.49 11.07 -9.34
N GLN A 272 -7.24 11.55 -8.15
CA GLN A 272 -7.65 12.89 -7.71
C GLN A 272 -6.53 13.54 -6.91
N ARG A 273 -6.23 14.78 -7.26
CA ARG A 273 -5.36 15.63 -6.45
C ARG A 273 -6.08 16.00 -5.16
N MET A 274 -5.35 15.94 -4.07
CA MET A 274 -5.77 16.44 -2.76
C MET A 274 -4.82 17.56 -2.36
N VAL A 275 -5.36 18.63 -1.79
CA VAL A 275 -4.60 19.84 -1.45
C VAL A 275 -4.77 20.12 0.04
N LEU A 276 -3.68 20.40 0.73
CA LEU A 276 -3.74 20.86 2.11
C LEU A 276 -3.97 22.38 2.12
N PRO A 277 -5.17 22.85 2.52
CA PRO A 277 -5.45 24.27 2.61
C PRO A 277 -4.46 24.94 3.57
N ARG A 278 -3.96 26.11 3.19
CA ARG A 278 -3.23 26.93 4.15
C ARG A 278 -4.21 27.47 5.17
N GLU A 279 -3.91 27.34 6.43
CA GLU A 279 -4.50 28.24 7.41
C GLU A 279 -4.06 29.64 7.00
N ASN A 280 -5.03 30.46 6.56
CA ASN A 280 -4.77 31.89 6.41
C ASN A 280 -4.30 32.36 7.78
N SER A 281 -3.01 32.67 7.90
CA SER A 281 -2.51 33.49 8.97
C SER A 281 -3.22 34.85 8.80
N ASN A 282 -4.41 34.95 9.36
CA ASN A 282 -5.00 36.25 9.64
C ASN A 282 -4.08 36.91 10.68
N ASP A 283 -3.42 37.96 10.25
CA ASP A 283 -2.68 38.93 11.04
C ASP A 283 -3.38 39.34 12.32
#